data_7515b815b431ebbd66c48cb188ee2876
#
_entry.id   7515b815b431ebbd66c48cb188ee2876
#
_cell.length_a   1.000
_cell.length_b   1.000
_cell.length_c   1.000
_cell.angle_alpha   90.00
_cell.angle_beta   90.00
_cell.angle_gamma   90.00
#
_symmetry.space_group_name_H-M   'P 1'
#
loop_
_entity.id
_entity.type
_entity.pdbx_description
1 polymer ?
#
loop_
_entity_poly.entity_id
_entity_poly.type
_entity_poly.pdbx_seq_one_letter_code
_entity_poly.pdbx_strand_id
1 'polypeptide(L)'
;MARKYSHIIVIGVDGAGSWFKDADTPCFDEIFKDGAVTYKALSSKPTISAECWGSMLIGVGPEIHKLTNKRVSVLPYSVWSKNPTVFRRIRKAYPEAELGSYCDWNPINKGIVERNASVNKQTARDKELTPLICDYIKDKKPDFLFVHFDSTDGAGHSNGYGTPEHIKAINEVDKLIGDIYSSIESAGILEETLFTVIADHGGTNNENGKGSHGGWTDEEKYVTFAAEGKDIVSGEIKEMNIRDLAAIVLYGMGIDAPAFNEKGWTAQIPKGLFSDYDGEYLDISHLTGAAPRISNEHHKSELI
;
A
#
# COMPACT_ATOMS: atom_id res chain seq x y z
N MET A 1 12.59 -5.25 -19.58
CA MET A 1 13.64 -5.71 -18.61
C MET A 1 13.39 -7.18 -18.24
N ALA A 2 14.36 -7.92 -17.72
CA ALA A 2 14.10 -9.24 -17.14
C ALA A 2 13.33 -9.09 -15.83
N ARG A 3 12.47 -10.07 -15.51
CA ARG A 3 11.76 -10.14 -14.24
C ARG A 3 12.77 -10.38 -13.11
N LYS A 4 12.74 -9.57 -12.04
CA LYS A 4 13.67 -9.66 -10.92
C LYS A 4 13.17 -10.60 -9.83
N TYR A 5 11.87 -10.52 -9.51
CA TYR A 5 11.22 -11.33 -8.50
C TYR A 5 10.11 -12.17 -9.14
N SER A 6 10.06 -13.44 -8.79
CA SER A 6 8.97 -14.34 -9.21
C SER A 6 7.66 -13.99 -8.47
N HIS A 7 7.80 -13.44 -7.28
CA HIS A 7 6.68 -13.09 -6.40
C HIS A 7 6.87 -11.69 -5.84
N ILE A 8 5.78 -10.90 -5.82
CA ILE A 8 5.75 -9.62 -5.12
C ILE A 8 4.53 -9.62 -4.21
N ILE A 9 4.75 -9.44 -2.91
CA ILE A 9 3.71 -9.43 -1.89
C ILE A 9 3.76 -8.09 -1.17
N VAL A 10 2.65 -7.38 -1.23
CA VAL A 10 2.47 -6.05 -0.65
C VAL A 10 1.45 -6.14 0.46
N ILE A 11 1.83 -5.77 1.67
CA ILE A 11 0.94 -5.62 2.81
C ILE A 11 0.66 -4.14 3.02
N GLY A 12 -0.57 -3.73 2.78
CA GLY A 12 -1.08 -2.41 3.08
C GLY A 12 -1.71 -2.37 4.47
N VAL A 13 -1.37 -1.39 5.30
CA VAL A 13 -1.91 -1.22 6.65
C VAL A 13 -2.55 0.16 6.75
N ASP A 14 -3.89 0.19 6.67
CA ASP A 14 -4.68 1.42 6.63
C ASP A 14 -4.54 2.23 7.92
N GLY A 15 -4.30 3.53 7.80
CA GLY A 15 -4.23 4.45 8.92
C GLY A 15 -3.06 4.23 9.88
N ALA A 16 -2.14 3.31 9.60
CA ALA A 16 -1.02 3.04 10.50
C ALA A 16 0.03 4.17 10.54
N GLY A 17 0.02 5.07 9.55
CA GLY A 17 0.94 6.20 9.53
C GLY A 17 2.41 5.80 9.70
N SER A 18 3.14 6.56 10.51
CA SER A 18 4.53 6.27 10.87
C SER A 18 4.66 5.53 12.22
N TRP A 19 3.55 5.07 12.82
CA TRP A 19 3.53 4.55 14.20
C TRP A 19 4.11 3.15 14.39
N PHE A 20 4.49 2.44 13.30
CA PHE A 20 5.31 1.22 13.45
C PHE A 20 6.59 1.47 14.24
N LYS A 21 7.18 2.67 14.13
CA LYS A 21 8.39 3.05 14.91
C LYS A 21 8.15 3.15 16.42
N ASP A 22 6.90 3.33 16.87
CA ASP A 22 6.49 3.55 18.26
C ASP A 22 5.77 2.31 18.84
N ALA A 23 5.48 1.32 18.00
CA ALA A 23 4.75 0.10 18.33
C ALA A 23 5.72 -1.06 18.68
N ASP A 24 5.23 -2.06 19.39
CA ASP A 24 5.95 -3.31 19.64
C ASP A 24 5.69 -4.28 18.48
N THR A 25 6.59 -4.29 17.51
CA THR A 25 6.45 -4.97 16.22
C THR A 25 7.58 -5.95 15.94
N PRO A 26 7.74 -7.01 16.78
CA PRO A 26 8.88 -7.93 16.67
C PRO A 26 8.94 -8.69 15.34
N CYS A 27 7.80 -8.96 14.69
CA CYS A 27 7.80 -9.63 13.39
C CYS A 27 8.31 -8.68 12.30
N PHE A 28 7.81 -7.44 12.26
CA PHE A 28 8.28 -6.40 11.34
C PHE A 28 9.78 -6.13 11.52
N ASP A 29 10.22 -5.97 12.77
CA ASP A 29 11.62 -5.68 13.10
C ASP A 29 12.54 -6.82 12.64
N GLU A 30 12.16 -8.08 12.84
CA GLU A 30 12.96 -9.23 12.40
C GLU A 30 12.94 -9.39 10.88
N ILE A 31 11.80 -9.21 10.22
CA ILE A 31 11.67 -9.34 8.75
C ILE A 31 12.54 -8.29 8.05
N PHE A 32 12.49 -7.04 8.50
CA PHE A 32 13.15 -5.92 7.82
C PHE A 32 14.48 -5.50 8.43
N LYS A 33 15.07 -6.29 9.35
CA LYS A 33 16.38 -5.98 9.98
C LYS A 33 17.52 -5.76 8.97
N ASP A 34 17.48 -6.52 7.88
CA ASP A 34 18.44 -6.42 6.77
C ASP A 34 17.80 -5.78 5.52
N GLY A 35 16.58 -5.29 5.63
CA GLY A 35 15.81 -4.64 4.57
C GLY A 35 15.96 -3.12 4.53
N ALA A 36 15.16 -2.49 3.72
CA ALA A 36 15.05 -1.04 3.60
C ALA A 36 13.80 -0.54 4.30
N VAL A 37 13.92 0.48 5.17
CA VAL A 37 12.80 1.01 5.97
C VAL A 37 12.77 2.53 5.91
N THR A 38 11.58 3.11 5.91
CA THR A 38 11.35 4.52 6.20
C THR A 38 10.04 4.71 6.98
N TYR A 39 10.03 5.67 7.87
CA TYR A 39 8.85 6.16 8.56
C TYR A 39 8.43 7.55 8.08
N LYS A 40 8.96 7.96 6.91
CA LYS A 40 8.77 9.29 6.32
C LYS A 40 8.39 9.24 4.85
N ALA A 41 7.87 8.11 4.37
CA ALA A 41 7.27 8.10 3.04
C ALA A 41 6.10 9.09 3.00
N LEU A 42 6.01 9.90 1.94
CA LEU A 42 4.93 10.89 1.81
C LEU A 42 3.66 10.25 1.27
N SER A 43 2.57 10.41 1.97
CA SER A 43 1.23 10.05 1.53
C SER A 43 0.76 10.91 0.34
N SER A 44 -0.43 10.64 -0.17
CA SER A 44 -1.12 11.51 -1.15
C SER A 44 -2.03 12.49 -0.44
N LYS A 45 -2.19 13.68 -1.04
CA LYS A 45 -3.10 14.70 -0.53
C LYS A 45 -4.39 14.70 -1.36
N PRO A 46 -5.58 14.63 -0.75
CA PRO A 46 -5.81 14.45 0.69
C PRO A 46 -5.40 13.07 1.20
N THR A 47 -5.10 12.96 2.49
CA THR A 47 -4.77 11.71 3.17
C THR A 47 -6.03 10.89 3.43
N ILE A 48 -6.64 10.37 2.37
CA ILE A 48 -7.91 9.61 2.38
C ILE A 48 -7.68 8.27 1.66
N SER A 49 -8.17 7.19 2.23
CA SER A 49 -7.86 5.81 1.81
C SER A 49 -7.99 5.58 0.30
N ALA A 50 -9.11 5.93 -0.34
CA ALA A 50 -9.26 5.69 -1.79
C ALA A 50 -8.29 6.51 -2.64
N GLU A 51 -7.99 7.74 -2.23
CA GLU A 51 -7.01 8.62 -2.86
C GLU A 51 -5.60 8.06 -2.72
N CYS A 52 -5.27 7.54 -1.53
CA CYS A 52 -3.96 6.99 -1.23
C CYS A 52 -3.76 5.62 -1.89
N TRP A 53 -4.66 4.66 -1.68
CA TRP A 53 -4.60 3.33 -2.32
C TRP A 53 -4.67 3.42 -3.84
N GLY A 54 -5.48 4.35 -4.37
CA GLY A 54 -5.50 4.64 -5.80
C GLY A 54 -4.15 5.12 -6.31
N SER A 55 -3.51 6.04 -5.59
CA SER A 55 -2.18 6.55 -5.97
C SER A 55 -1.13 5.45 -5.96
N MET A 56 -1.12 4.58 -4.93
CA MET A 56 -0.20 3.45 -4.81
C MET A 56 -0.36 2.43 -5.94
N LEU A 57 -1.60 2.06 -6.26
CA LEU A 57 -1.86 1.00 -7.23
C LEU A 57 -1.83 1.48 -8.69
N ILE A 58 -1.88 2.80 -8.94
CA ILE A 58 -1.94 3.37 -10.29
C ILE A 58 -0.64 4.11 -10.66
N GLY A 59 0.10 4.67 -9.67
CA GLY A 59 1.32 5.44 -9.89
C GLY A 59 1.10 6.90 -10.33
N VAL A 60 -0.13 7.42 -10.13
CA VAL A 60 -0.49 8.83 -10.40
C VAL A 60 -1.22 9.41 -9.18
N GLY A 61 -1.23 10.73 -9.05
CA GLY A 61 -1.91 11.38 -7.93
C GLY A 61 -3.44 11.42 -8.04
N PRO A 62 -4.13 11.78 -6.93
CA PRO A 62 -5.58 11.87 -6.87
C PRO A 62 -6.18 12.84 -7.90
N GLU A 63 -5.43 13.89 -8.25
CA GLU A 63 -5.80 14.87 -9.27
C GLU A 63 -5.92 14.26 -10.68
N ILE A 64 -5.31 13.09 -10.89
CA ILE A 64 -5.33 12.36 -12.17
C ILE A 64 -6.35 11.21 -12.12
N HIS A 65 -6.23 10.30 -11.13
CA HIS A 65 -7.10 9.09 -11.09
C HIS A 65 -8.53 9.38 -10.63
N LYS A 66 -8.77 10.50 -9.90
CA LYS A 66 -10.09 10.97 -9.45
C LYS A 66 -10.87 9.95 -8.59
N LEU A 67 -10.20 9.01 -7.94
CA LEU A 67 -10.82 8.10 -6.98
C LEU A 67 -11.09 8.85 -5.68
N THR A 68 -12.21 8.51 -5.04
CA THR A 68 -12.62 8.99 -3.71
C THR A 68 -13.35 7.85 -2.99
N ASN A 69 -13.40 7.84 -1.66
CA ASN A 69 -14.11 6.82 -0.88
C ASN A 69 -15.54 6.61 -1.42
N LYS A 70 -16.27 7.70 -1.67
CA LYS A 70 -17.62 7.64 -2.26
C LYS A 70 -17.63 6.98 -3.65
N ARG A 71 -16.67 7.33 -4.52
CA ARG A 71 -16.63 6.80 -5.89
C ARG A 71 -16.33 5.31 -5.92
N VAL A 72 -15.29 4.86 -5.18
CA VAL A 72 -14.87 3.45 -5.20
C VAL A 72 -15.89 2.53 -4.55
N SER A 73 -16.74 3.04 -3.65
CA SER A 73 -17.83 2.29 -3.03
C SER A 73 -18.97 1.97 -4.00
N VAL A 74 -19.16 2.78 -5.05
CA VAL A 74 -20.32 2.66 -5.96
C VAL A 74 -19.94 2.34 -7.41
N LEU A 75 -18.77 2.74 -7.86
CA LEU A 75 -18.34 2.60 -9.26
C LEU A 75 -16.98 1.91 -9.38
N PRO A 76 -16.84 0.94 -10.28
CA PRO A 76 -15.54 0.32 -10.57
C PRO A 76 -14.63 1.31 -11.29
N TYR A 77 -13.32 1.18 -11.09
CA TYR A 77 -12.33 1.88 -11.90
C TYR A 77 -12.46 1.47 -13.37
N SER A 78 -12.30 2.45 -14.26
CA SER A 78 -12.54 2.23 -15.67
C SER A 78 -11.50 1.29 -16.29
N VAL A 79 -11.95 0.21 -16.90
CA VAL A 79 -11.13 -0.71 -17.69
C VAL A 79 -10.51 -0.02 -18.93
N TRP A 80 -11.00 1.16 -19.31
CA TRP A 80 -10.50 2.00 -20.40
C TRP A 80 -9.60 3.13 -19.91
N SER A 81 -9.30 3.19 -18.61
CA SER A 81 -8.41 4.23 -18.09
C SER A 81 -7.07 4.20 -18.81
N LYS A 82 -6.54 5.40 -19.12
CA LYS A 82 -5.19 5.58 -19.67
C LYS A 82 -4.10 5.29 -18.61
N ASN A 83 -4.49 5.33 -17.34
CA ASN A 83 -3.65 5.01 -16.20
C ASN A 83 -4.20 3.73 -15.53
N PRO A 84 -3.85 2.53 -16.05
CA PRO A 84 -4.25 1.27 -15.43
C PRO A 84 -3.52 1.03 -14.12
N THR A 85 -4.13 0.24 -13.21
CA THR A 85 -3.44 -0.23 -12.01
C THR A 85 -2.28 -1.16 -12.37
N VAL A 86 -1.39 -1.41 -11.40
CA VAL A 86 -0.31 -2.41 -11.52
C VAL A 86 -0.88 -3.78 -11.89
N PHE A 87 -2.04 -4.18 -11.38
CA PHE A 87 -2.71 -5.44 -11.73
C PHE A 87 -2.94 -5.57 -13.24
N ARG A 88 -3.54 -4.56 -13.86
CA ARG A 88 -3.81 -4.60 -15.30
C ARG A 88 -2.53 -4.49 -16.13
N ARG A 89 -1.50 -3.80 -15.62
CA ARG A 89 -0.18 -3.73 -16.27
C ARG A 89 0.51 -5.10 -16.23
N ILE A 90 0.48 -5.77 -15.08
CA ILE A 90 1.03 -7.12 -14.92
C ILE A 90 0.28 -8.11 -15.82
N ARG A 91 -1.06 -8.11 -15.79
CA ARG A 91 -1.89 -8.98 -16.65
C ARG A 91 -1.60 -8.78 -18.14
N LYS A 92 -1.33 -7.53 -18.55
CA LYS A 92 -0.97 -7.24 -19.95
C LYS A 92 0.40 -7.80 -20.32
N ALA A 93 1.37 -7.71 -19.43
CA ALA A 93 2.74 -8.20 -19.66
C ALA A 93 2.82 -9.74 -19.52
N TYR A 94 2.08 -10.27 -18.55
CA TYR A 94 2.05 -11.70 -18.21
C TYR A 94 0.60 -12.20 -18.18
N PRO A 95 0.04 -12.66 -19.30
CA PRO A 95 -1.36 -13.06 -19.41
C PRO A 95 -1.80 -14.17 -18.43
N GLU A 96 -0.87 -15.05 -18.03
CA GLU A 96 -1.13 -16.18 -17.13
C GLU A 96 -0.73 -15.91 -15.66
N ALA A 97 -0.30 -14.69 -15.33
CA ALA A 97 0.12 -14.37 -13.96
C ALA A 97 -0.98 -14.65 -12.93
N GLU A 98 -0.64 -15.26 -11.80
CA GLU A 98 -1.52 -15.45 -10.68
C GLU A 98 -1.54 -14.16 -9.84
N LEU A 99 -2.69 -13.49 -9.80
CA LEU A 99 -2.87 -12.19 -9.17
C LEU A 99 -3.90 -12.27 -8.04
N GLY A 100 -3.54 -11.78 -6.85
CA GLY A 100 -4.41 -11.74 -5.68
C GLY A 100 -4.61 -10.32 -5.14
N SER A 101 -5.85 -10.04 -4.66
CA SER A 101 -6.18 -8.81 -3.94
C SER A 101 -7.10 -9.15 -2.78
N TYR A 102 -6.54 -9.19 -1.58
CA TYR A 102 -7.17 -9.62 -0.35
C TYR A 102 -7.31 -8.42 0.58
N CYS A 103 -8.53 -7.88 0.73
CA CYS A 103 -8.74 -6.61 1.40
C CYS A 103 -9.86 -6.67 2.43
N ASP A 104 -9.64 -6.14 3.62
CA ASP A 104 -10.72 -5.92 4.59
C ASP A 104 -11.67 -4.84 4.04
N TRP A 105 -11.13 -3.70 3.61
CA TRP A 105 -11.95 -2.65 3.00
C TRP A 105 -12.29 -2.98 1.54
N ASN A 106 -13.50 -3.54 1.32
CA ASN A 106 -13.98 -4.02 0.01
C ASN A 106 -13.95 -2.98 -1.14
N PRO A 107 -14.08 -1.67 -0.91
CA PRO A 107 -13.99 -0.69 -1.99
C PRO A 107 -12.69 -0.74 -2.82
N ILE A 108 -11.57 -1.23 -2.27
CA ILE A 108 -10.37 -1.49 -3.08
C ILE A 108 -10.67 -2.54 -4.16
N ASN A 109 -11.24 -3.68 -3.76
CA ASN A 109 -11.58 -4.78 -4.65
C ASN A 109 -12.65 -4.42 -5.68
N LYS A 110 -13.64 -3.61 -5.29
CA LYS A 110 -14.75 -3.20 -6.14
C LYS A 110 -14.42 -2.03 -7.05
N GLY A 111 -13.75 -1.01 -6.48
CA GLY A 111 -13.66 0.33 -7.06
C GLY A 111 -12.28 0.71 -7.57
N ILE A 112 -11.19 0.04 -7.15
CA ILE A 112 -9.84 0.37 -7.59
C ILE A 112 -9.29 -0.70 -8.53
N VAL A 113 -9.33 -1.98 -8.14
CA VAL A 113 -8.79 -3.08 -8.94
C VAL A 113 -9.74 -3.42 -10.10
N GLU A 114 -9.28 -3.22 -11.33
CA GLU A 114 -10.09 -3.36 -12.53
C GLU A 114 -10.63 -4.79 -12.73
N ARG A 115 -11.85 -4.87 -13.25
CA ARG A 115 -12.55 -6.15 -13.48
C ARG A 115 -11.88 -7.02 -14.55
N ASN A 116 -11.19 -6.41 -15.52
CA ASN A 116 -10.53 -7.11 -16.62
C ASN A 116 -9.08 -7.50 -16.33
N ALA A 117 -8.61 -7.33 -15.08
CA ALA A 117 -7.29 -7.78 -14.67
C ALA A 117 -7.27 -9.25 -14.22
N SER A 118 -8.44 -9.91 -14.13
CA SER A 118 -8.58 -11.33 -13.72
C SER A 118 -7.85 -11.62 -12.40
N VAL A 119 -8.17 -10.85 -11.36
CA VAL A 119 -7.56 -10.93 -10.04
C VAL A 119 -8.42 -11.81 -9.13
N ASN A 120 -7.81 -12.72 -8.39
CA ASN A 120 -8.46 -13.43 -7.29
C ASN A 120 -8.69 -12.43 -6.14
N LYS A 121 -9.96 -12.16 -5.81
CA LYS A 121 -10.36 -11.13 -4.86
C LYS A 121 -11.07 -11.75 -3.68
N GLN A 122 -10.61 -11.46 -2.47
CA GLN A 122 -11.24 -11.84 -1.22
C GLN A 122 -11.49 -10.63 -0.34
N THR A 123 -12.54 -10.70 0.46
CA THR A 123 -12.86 -9.65 1.45
C THR A 123 -13.35 -10.30 2.72
N ALA A 124 -12.66 -10.03 3.81
CA ALA A 124 -12.99 -10.45 5.17
C ALA A 124 -12.26 -9.52 6.15
N ARG A 125 -12.55 -9.61 7.45
CA ARG A 125 -11.79 -8.90 8.48
C ARG A 125 -10.35 -9.41 8.57
N ASP A 126 -9.40 -8.56 8.97
CA ASP A 126 -7.97 -8.84 8.99
C ASP A 126 -7.62 -10.26 9.51
N LYS A 127 -8.15 -10.62 10.69
CA LYS A 127 -7.89 -11.94 11.32
C LYS A 127 -8.49 -13.13 10.56
N GLU A 128 -9.60 -12.91 9.86
CA GLU A 128 -10.26 -13.92 9.04
C GLU A 128 -9.61 -14.01 7.66
N LEU A 129 -9.08 -12.91 7.19
CA LEU A 129 -8.43 -12.78 5.88
C LEU A 129 -7.05 -13.47 5.88
N THR A 130 -6.30 -13.36 6.98
CA THR A 130 -4.92 -13.87 7.09
C THR A 130 -4.79 -15.36 6.77
N PRO A 131 -5.59 -16.30 7.32
CA PRO A 131 -5.49 -17.70 6.94
C PRO A 131 -5.81 -17.94 5.46
N LEU A 132 -6.74 -17.20 4.86
CA LEU A 132 -7.04 -17.30 3.43
C LEU A 132 -5.86 -16.82 2.56
N ILE A 133 -5.13 -15.80 3.02
CA ILE A 133 -3.90 -15.31 2.39
C ILE A 133 -2.81 -16.38 2.45
N CYS A 134 -2.59 -16.95 3.64
CA CYS A 134 -1.58 -17.99 3.85
C CYS A 134 -1.83 -19.23 2.98
N ASP A 135 -3.08 -19.67 2.90
CA ASP A 135 -3.48 -20.80 2.04
C ASP A 135 -3.28 -20.45 0.56
N TYR A 136 -3.68 -19.24 0.14
CA TYR A 136 -3.47 -18.79 -1.25
C TYR A 136 -1.99 -18.73 -1.64
N ILE A 137 -1.11 -18.25 -0.75
CA ILE A 137 0.33 -18.23 -0.97
C ILE A 137 0.87 -19.64 -1.15
N LYS A 138 0.51 -20.59 -0.28
CA LYS A 138 0.97 -21.99 -0.33
C LYS A 138 0.48 -22.71 -1.57
N ASP A 139 -0.81 -22.54 -1.92
CA ASP A 139 -1.46 -23.27 -2.99
C ASP A 139 -1.16 -22.71 -4.38
N LYS A 140 -1.09 -21.39 -4.51
CA LYS A 140 -1.03 -20.70 -5.81
C LYS A 140 0.30 -20.03 -6.10
N LYS A 141 1.09 -19.70 -5.06
CA LYS A 141 2.38 -19.00 -5.22
C LYS A 141 2.21 -17.78 -6.14
N PRO A 142 1.41 -16.78 -5.74
CA PRO A 142 1.01 -15.69 -6.62
C PRO A 142 2.19 -14.90 -7.15
N ASP A 143 2.13 -14.47 -8.40
CA ASP A 143 3.08 -13.54 -8.99
C ASP A 143 3.00 -12.16 -8.35
N PHE A 144 1.77 -11.69 -8.06
CA PHE A 144 1.53 -10.46 -7.34
C PHE A 144 0.33 -10.60 -6.40
N LEU A 145 0.55 -10.30 -5.13
CA LEU A 145 -0.47 -10.29 -4.10
C LEU A 145 -0.47 -8.94 -3.38
N PHE A 146 -1.62 -8.29 -3.38
CA PHE A 146 -1.89 -7.12 -2.56
C PHE A 146 -2.82 -7.50 -1.41
N VAL A 147 -2.39 -7.22 -0.20
CA VAL A 147 -3.14 -7.41 1.05
C VAL A 147 -3.47 -6.04 1.63
N HIS A 148 -4.65 -5.88 2.21
CA HIS A 148 -5.05 -4.67 2.90
C HIS A 148 -5.68 -5.01 4.24
N PHE A 149 -5.12 -4.47 5.31
CA PHE A 149 -5.62 -4.52 6.68
C PHE A 149 -6.20 -3.18 7.11
N ASP A 150 -7.38 -3.19 7.75
CA ASP A 150 -8.21 -2.00 8.07
C ASP A 150 -8.35 -1.74 9.58
N SER A 151 -8.00 -2.72 10.41
CA SER A 151 -8.24 -2.63 11.87
C SER A 151 -7.50 -1.47 12.55
N THR A 152 -6.36 -1.05 12.02
CA THR A 152 -5.56 0.07 12.54
C THR A 152 -6.27 1.40 12.32
N ASP A 153 -6.84 1.63 11.13
CA ASP A 153 -7.63 2.83 10.84
C ASP A 153 -8.91 2.86 11.67
N GLY A 154 -9.61 1.73 11.78
CA GLY A 154 -10.77 1.57 12.65
C GLY A 154 -10.48 1.91 14.13
N ALA A 155 -9.32 1.49 14.64
CA ALA A 155 -8.87 1.84 16.00
C ALA A 155 -8.56 3.34 16.11
N GLY A 156 -7.87 3.92 15.12
CA GLY A 156 -7.59 5.35 15.03
C GLY A 156 -8.85 6.19 15.06
N HIS A 157 -9.84 5.87 14.23
CA HIS A 157 -11.13 6.58 14.22
C HIS A 157 -11.90 6.48 15.55
N SER A 158 -11.87 5.31 16.18
CA SER A 158 -12.64 5.06 17.39
C SER A 158 -12.03 5.65 18.65
N ASN A 159 -10.69 5.57 18.77
CA ASN A 159 -9.96 5.86 20.00
C ASN A 159 -8.92 6.97 19.84
N GLY A 160 -8.69 7.46 18.64
CA GLY A 160 -7.64 8.41 18.30
C GLY A 160 -6.38 7.73 17.75
N TYR A 161 -5.71 8.39 16.78
CA TYR A 161 -4.44 7.94 16.22
C TYR A 161 -3.30 8.17 17.23
N GLY A 162 -2.33 7.26 17.27
CA GLY A 162 -1.20 7.31 18.19
C GLY A 162 -1.55 7.00 19.65
N THR A 163 -2.81 6.67 19.96
CA THR A 163 -3.24 6.25 21.31
C THR A 163 -2.80 4.81 21.59
N PRO A 164 -2.81 4.38 22.88
CA PRO A 164 -2.49 3.00 23.22
C PRO A 164 -3.33 1.95 22.46
N GLU A 165 -4.62 2.25 22.20
CA GLU A 165 -5.53 1.38 21.46
C GLU A 165 -5.14 1.28 19.98
N HIS A 166 -4.73 2.39 19.36
CA HIS A 166 -4.23 2.41 17.97
C HIS A 166 -2.90 1.66 17.86
N ILE A 167 -1.95 1.93 18.77
CA ILE A 167 -0.67 1.20 18.83
C ILE A 167 -0.89 -0.29 19.05
N LYS A 168 -1.83 -0.67 19.92
CA LYS A 168 -2.21 -2.07 20.11
C LYS A 168 -2.74 -2.73 18.83
N ALA A 169 -3.51 -2.01 18.02
CA ALA A 169 -3.98 -2.53 16.73
C ALA A 169 -2.80 -2.79 15.77
N ILE A 170 -1.79 -1.92 15.76
CA ILE A 170 -0.55 -2.13 14.99
C ILE A 170 0.20 -3.39 15.50
N ASN A 171 0.33 -3.56 16.83
CA ASN A 171 0.95 -4.77 17.41
C ASN A 171 0.18 -6.07 17.06
N GLU A 172 -1.13 -5.98 16.88
CA GLU A 172 -1.94 -7.13 16.43
C GLU A 172 -1.72 -7.41 14.93
N VAL A 173 -1.64 -6.38 14.09
CA VAL A 173 -1.34 -6.50 12.66
C VAL A 173 0.08 -7.03 12.43
N ASP A 174 1.06 -6.66 13.24
CA ASP A 174 2.42 -7.20 13.19
C ASP A 174 2.45 -8.73 13.21
N LYS A 175 1.63 -9.36 14.07
CA LYS A 175 1.51 -10.82 14.13
C LYS A 175 0.95 -11.41 12.84
N LEU A 176 -0.04 -10.74 12.23
CA LEU A 176 -0.62 -11.17 10.95
C LEU A 176 0.40 -11.06 9.82
N ILE A 177 1.26 -10.03 9.85
CA ILE A 177 2.39 -9.88 8.93
C ILE A 177 3.37 -11.04 9.10
N GLY A 178 3.70 -11.41 10.34
CA GLY A 178 4.55 -12.55 10.65
C GLY A 178 3.99 -13.88 10.14
N ASP A 179 2.68 -14.12 10.31
CA ASP A 179 1.99 -15.33 9.82
C ASP A 179 2.09 -15.43 8.28
N ILE A 180 1.87 -14.29 7.58
CA ILE A 180 1.98 -14.24 6.12
C ILE A 180 3.43 -14.50 5.68
N TYR A 181 4.40 -13.85 6.30
CA TYR A 181 5.83 -14.06 5.98
C TYR A 181 6.25 -15.51 6.17
N SER A 182 5.85 -16.14 7.29
CA SER A 182 6.09 -17.56 7.55
C SER A 182 5.42 -18.46 6.51
N SER A 183 4.29 -18.05 5.92
CA SER A 183 3.66 -18.80 4.83
C SER A 183 4.46 -18.74 3.52
N ILE A 184 5.15 -17.63 3.24
CA ILE A 184 6.05 -17.46 2.10
C ILE A 184 7.27 -18.40 2.25
N GLU A 185 7.87 -18.43 3.45
CA GLU A 185 8.96 -19.38 3.76
C GLU A 185 8.51 -20.83 3.59
N SER A 186 7.36 -21.20 4.19
CA SER A 186 6.80 -22.54 4.11
C SER A 186 6.45 -22.97 2.69
N ALA A 187 6.07 -22.02 1.81
CA ALA A 187 5.82 -22.26 0.40
C ALA A 187 7.12 -22.43 -0.42
N GLY A 188 8.28 -22.14 0.17
CA GLY A 188 9.60 -22.24 -0.47
C GLY A 188 9.82 -21.21 -1.58
N ILE A 189 9.24 -20.00 -1.42
CA ILE A 189 9.32 -18.93 -2.43
C ILE A 189 10.01 -17.65 -1.91
N LEU A 190 10.52 -17.65 -0.68
CA LEU A 190 11.06 -16.46 -0.03
C LEU A 190 12.21 -15.82 -0.84
N GLU A 191 13.17 -16.59 -1.28
CA GLU A 191 14.36 -16.10 -2.03
C GLU A 191 14.01 -15.39 -3.35
N GLU A 192 12.83 -15.67 -3.91
CA GLU A 192 12.32 -15.07 -5.14
C GLU A 192 11.18 -14.07 -4.88
N THR A 193 10.98 -13.68 -3.62
CA THR A 193 9.91 -12.76 -3.20
C THR A 193 10.48 -11.38 -2.89
N LEU A 194 9.82 -10.34 -3.40
CA LEU A 194 9.88 -8.99 -2.86
C LEU A 194 8.71 -8.84 -1.89
N PHE A 195 9.01 -8.70 -0.60
CA PHE A 195 8.03 -8.50 0.45
C PHE A 195 8.04 -7.05 0.91
N THR A 196 6.88 -6.39 0.96
CA THR A 196 6.78 -4.99 1.37
C THR A 196 5.62 -4.75 2.33
N VAL A 197 5.81 -3.83 3.27
CA VAL A 197 4.76 -3.29 4.14
C VAL A 197 4.67 -1.79 3.90
N ILE A 198 3.46 -1.26 3.75
CA ILE A 198 3.22 0.16 3.52
C ILE A 198 1.93 0.62 4.19
N ALA A 199 1.96 1.77 4.87
CA ALA A 199 0.75 2.46 5.28
C ALA A 199 0.33 3.50 4.21
N ASP A 200 -0.94 3.82 4.16
CA ASP A 200 -1.48 4.78 3.19
C ASP A 200 -1.54 6.20 3.73
N HIS A 201 -1.94 6.37 4.96
CA HIS A 201 -1.94 7.63 5.73
C HIS A 201 -1.85 7.36 7.22
N GLY A 202 -1.64 8.39 7.97
CA GLY A 202 -1.89 8.43 9.40
C GLY A 202 -3.12 9.26 9.72
N GLY A 203 -3.19 9.85 10.91
CA GLY A 203 -4.33 10.66 11.28
C GLY A 203 -4.04 11.56 12.47
N THR A 204 -5.00 12.43 12.78
CA THR A 204 -4.98 13.37 13.90
C THR A 204 -6.17 13.14 14.80
N ASN A 205 -6.15 13.75 15.98
CA ASN A 205 -7.20 13.63 16.96
C ASN A 205 -7.90 14.98 17.16
N ASN A 206 -9.22 14.96 17.19
CA ASN A 206 -10.01 16.15 17.52
C ASN A 206 -10.02 16.38 19.06
N GLU A 207 -10.62 17.49 19.49
CA GLU A 207 -10.73 17.89 20.90
C GLU A 207 -11.42 16.83 21.79
N ASN A 208 -12.23 15.95 21.20
CA ASN A 208 -12.93 14.87 21.89
C ASN A 208 -12.13 13.54 21.88
N GLY A 209 -10.89 13.54 21.39
CA GLY A 209 -10.03 12.37 21.30
C GLY A 209 -10.39 11.40 20.17
N LYS A 210 -11.34 11.73 19.29
CA LYS A 210 -11.66 10.89 18.12
C LYS A 210 -10.73 11.23 16.98
N GLY A 211 -10.25 10.17 16.31
CA GLY A 211 -9.38 10.30 15.17
C GLY A 211 -10.08 10.72 13.88
N SER A 212 -9.35 11.44 13.06
CA SER A 212 -9.73 11.79 11.69
C SER A 212 -8.48 11.95 10.84
N HIS A 213 -8.66 11.93 9.54
CA HIS A 213 -7.61 12.14 8.54
C HIS A 213 -8.18 12.87 7.32
N GLY A 214 -7.36 13.18 6.33
CA GLY A 214 -7.75 13.93 5.13
C GLY A 214 -7.07 15.29 5.02
N GLY A 215 -6.32 15.68 6.04
CA GLY A 215 -5.50 16.90 6.09
C GLY A 215 -4.08 16.67 5.54
N TRP A 216 -3.12 17.40 6.13
CA TRP A 216 -1.71 17.33 5.72
C TRP A 216 -0.76 17.64 6.89
N THR A 217 -1.10 17.25 8.11
CA THR A 217 -0.20 17.34 9.26
C THR A 217 0.91 16.30 9.11
N ASP A 218 1.95 16.39 9.93
CA ASP A 218 3.04 15.42 9.89
C ASP A 218 2.56 14.02 10.25
N GLU A 219 1.62 13.92 11.19
CA GLU A 219 1.00 12.67 11.63
C GLU A 219 0.11 12.03 10.55
N GLU A 220 -0.49 12.85 9.67
CA GLU A 220 -1.31 12.35 8.56
C GLU A 220 -0.48 11.94 7.34
N LYS A 221 0.56 12.73 7.00
CA LYS A 221 1.25 12.59 5.71
C LYS A 221 2.46 11.66 5.73
N TYR A 222 3.13 11.49 6.87
CA TYR A 222 4.27 10.58 6.96
C TYR A 222 3.82 9.18 7.31
N VAL A 223 4.26 8.23 6.50
CA VAL A 223 3.84 6.84 6.63
C VAL A 223 5.03 5.89 6.61
N THR A 224 4.82 4.71 7.17
CA THR A 224 5.78 3.61 7.15
C THR A 224 5.82 2.97 5.78
N PHE A 225 7.01 2.70 5.29
CA PHE A 225 7.29 1.75 4.21
C PHE A 225 8.49 0.90 4.58
N ALA A 226 8.40 -0.39 4.30
CA ALA A 226 9.51 -1.33 4.44
C ALA A 226 9.53 -2.31 3.26
N ALA A 227 10.73 -2.72 2.85
CA ALA A 227 10.95 -3.67 1.78
C ALA A 227 12.07 -4.65 2.15
N GLU A 228 11.87 -5.92 1.82
CA GLU A 228 12.84 -7.01 1.96
C GLU A 228 12.84 -7.83 0.66
N GLY A 229 14.02 -8.30 0.23
CA GLY A 229 14.23 -9.10 -0.96
C GLY A 229 15.68 -9.09 -1.40
N LYS A 230 16.06 -10.04 -2.27
CA LYS A 230 17.45 -10.32 -2.67
C LYS A 230 18.26 -9.12 -3.22
N ASP A 231 17.60 -8.15 -3.83
CA ASP A 231 18.24 -6.97 -4.44
C ASP A 231 18.01 -5.69 -3.61
N ILE A 232 17.32 -5.79 -2.47
CA ILE A 232 17.05 -4.65 -1.58
C ILE A 232 18.32 -4.26 -0.83
N VAL A 233 18.63 -2.97 -0.82
CA VAL A 233 19.73 -2.40 -0.07
C VAL A 233 19.28 -2.08 1.34
N SER A 234 19.92 -2.70 2.32
CA SER A 234 19.61 -2.46 3.75
C SER A 234 19.83 -1.00 4.14
N GLY A 235 18.91 -0.44 4.89
CA GLY A 235 19.04 0.87 5.51
C GLY A 235 17.81 1.78 5.35
N GLU A 236 18.01 3.06 5.68
CA GLU A 236 16.93 4.06 5.62
C GLU A 236 16.71 4.61 4.22
N ILE A 237 15.46 4.57 3.74
CA ILE A 237 15.05 5.26 2.52
C ILE A 237 14.80 6.73 2.86
N LYS A 238 15.55 7.64 2.23
CA LYS A 238 15.51 9.07 2.54
C LYS A 238 14.33 9.80 1.92
N GLU A 239 13.96 9.42 0.71
CA GLU A 239 12.91 10.07 -0.08
C GLU A 239 12.02 9.03 -0.74
N MET A 240 10.73 9.10 -0.48
CA MET A 240 9.71 8.21 -1.05
C MET A 240 8.34 8.87 -0.97
N ASN A 241 7.51 8.61 -1.97
CA ASN A 241 6.07 8.87 -1.95
C ASN A 241 5.32 7.53 -2.08
N ILE A 242 4.13 7.41 -1.48
CA ILE A 242 3.36 6.15 -1.53
C ILE A 242 3.06 5.68 -2.96
N ARG A 243 2.93 6.59 -3.94
CA ARG A 243 2.71 6.23 -5.35
C ARG A 243 3.90 5.50 -5.98
N ASP A 244 5.08 5.60 -5.37
CA ASP A 244 6.30 4.91 -5.81
C ASP A 244 6.16 3.38 -5.71
N LEU A 245 5.23 2.89 -4.88
CA LEU A 245 4.90 1.47 -4.83
C LEU A 245 4.58 0.90 -6.22
N ALA A 246 3.87 1.67 -7.08
CA ALA A 246 3.60 1.23 -8.44
C ALA A 246 4.88 1.02 -9.27
N ALA A 247 5.85 1.93 -9.15
CA ALA A 247 7.12 1.81 -9.86
C ALA A 247 7.97 0.66 -9.30
N ILE A 248 8.00 0.49 -7.97
CA ILE A 248 8.68 -0.64 -7.29
C ILE A 248 8.13 -1.98 -7.79
N VAL A 249 6.80 -2.14 -7.81
CA VAL A 249 6.13 -3.36 -8.29
C VAL A 249 6.47 -3.64 -9.76
N LEU A 250 6.35 -2.63 -10.63
CA LEU A 250 6.66 -2.80 -12.06
C LEU A 250 8.13 -3.16 -12.28
N TYR A 251 9.05 -2.51 -11.58
CA TYR A 251 10.48 -2.82 -11.66
C TYR A 251 10.79 -4.24 -11.21
N GLY A 252 10.25 -4.65 -10.07
CA GLY A 252 10.40 -6.03 -9.58
C GLY A 252 9.84 -7.08 -10.57
N MET A 253 8.74 -6.75 -11.25
CA MET A 253 8.14 -7.60 -12.30
C MET A 253 8.87 -7.50 -13.65
N GLY A 254 9.89 -6.66 -13.81
CA GLY A 254 10.57 -6.46 -15.10
C GLY A 254 9.69 -5.76 -16.14
N ILE A 255 8.73 -4.97 -15.73
CA ILE A 255 7.81 -4.23 -16.61
C ILE A 255 8.25 -2.78 -16.67
N ASP A 256 8.41 -2.23 -17.88
CA ASP A 256 8.74 -0.82 -18.04
C ASP A 256 7.61 0.08 -17.51
N ALA A 257 7.96 0.93 -16.55
CA ALA A 257 7.06 1.98 -16.08
C ALA A 257 6.90 3.08 -17.15
N PRO A 258 5.77 3.82 -17.17
CA PRO A 258 5.67 5.02 -17.99
C PRO A 258 6.78 6.02 -17.66
N ALA A 259 7.15 6.84 -18.64
CA ALA A 259 8.08 7.94 -18.38
C ALA A 259 7.48 8.93 -17.37
N PHE A 260 8.36 9.57 -16.60
CA PHE A 260 7.92 10.60 -15.65
C PHE A 260 7.09 11.68 -16.36
N ASN A 261 5.95 12.04 -15.77
CA ASN A 261 4.90 12.91 -16.33
C ASN A 261 4.14 12.37 -17.55
N GLU A 262 4.46 11.19 -18.07
CA GLU A 262 3.62 10.59 -19.11
C GLU A 262 2.22 10.29 -18.56
N LYS A 263 1.20 10.99 -19.06
CA LYS A 263 -0.20 10.87 -18.60
C LYS A 263 -0.38 11.09 -17.08
N GLY A 264 0.53 11.88 -16.48
CA GLY A 264 0.53 12.17 -15.05
C GLY A 264 1.19 11.11 -14.17
N TRP A 265 1.92 10.16 -14.75
CA TRP A 265 2.72 9.19 -14.00
C TRP A 265 3.84 9.91 -13.25
N THR A 266 3.87 9.76 -11.94
CA THR A 266 4.88 10.39 -11.08
C THR A 266 5.51 9.41 -10.10
N ALA A 267 5.15 8.13 -10.16
CA ALA A 267 5.80 7.09 -9.38
C ALA A 267 7.24 6.87 -9.86
N GLN A 268 8.15 6.71 -8.92
CA GLN A 268 9.58 6.54 -9.16
C GLN A 268 10.11 5.40 -8.28
N ILE A 269 11.31 4.94 -8.57
CA ILE A 269 12.00 4.02 -7.68
C ILE A 269 12.81 4.86 -6.69
N PRO A 270 12.59 4.71 -5.37
CA PRO A 270 13.37 5.42 -4.36
C PRO A 270 14.87 5.16 -4.55
N LYS A 271 15.65 6.23 -4.47
CA LYS A 271 17.10 6.12 -4.65
C LYS A 271 17.73 5.23 -3.58
N GLY A 272 18.51 4.26 -4.03
CA GLY A 272 19.20 3.32 -3.14
C GLY A 272 18.30 2.21 -2.60
N LEU A 273 17.07 2.03 -3.10
CA LEU A 273 16.22 0.90 -2.71
C LEU A 273 16.71 -0.42 -3.31
N PHE A 274 17.08 -0.43 -4.59
CA PHE A 274 17.62 -1.62 -5.26
C PHE A 274 19.10 -1.46 -5.55
N SER A 275 19.88 -2.50 -5.34
CA SER A 275 21.35 -2.52 -5.53
C SER A 275 21.79 -2.26 -6.98
N ASP A 276 20.94 -2.56 -7.94
CA ASP A 276 21.19 -2.43 -9.39
C ASP A 276 20.40 -1.28 -10.04
N TYR A 277 19.86 -0.34 -9.24
CA TYR A 277 19.17 0.85 -9.72
C TYR A 277 19.90 2.12 -9.28
N ASP A 278 20.38 2.90 -10.26
CA ASP A 278 21.13 4.15 -10.06
C ASP A 278 20.39 5.40 -10.58
N GLY A 279 19.09 5.26 -10.90
CA GLY A 279 18.28 6.37 -11.41
C GLY A 279 18.15 7.52 -10.42
N GLU A 280 17.99 8.74 -10.96
CA GLU A 280 17.69 9.91 -10.14
C GLU A 280 16.27 9.85 -9.58
N TYR A 281 16.10 10.37 -8.36
CA TYR A 281 14.80 10.58 -7.74
C TYR A 281 14.47 12.07 -7.76
N LEU A 282 13.35 12.43 -8.37
CA LEU A 282 12.88 13.79 -8.47
C LEU A 282 11.94 14.11 -7.30
N ASP A 283 12.19 15.20 -6.59
CA ASP A 283 11.28 15.68 -5.54
C ASP A 283 9.93 16.06 -6.13
N ILE A 284 8.89 15.31 -5.74
CA ILE A 284 7.50 15.54 -6.11
C ILE A 284 6.64 16.07 -4.97
N SER A 285 7.25 16.48 -3.87
CA SER A 285 6.53 16.97 -2.69
C SER A 285 5.57 18.12 -3.01
N HIS A 286 5.90 18.94 -4.02
CA HIS A 286 5.05 20.01 -4.55
C HIS A 286 3.83 19.49 -5.36
N LEU A 287 3.88 18.23 -5.86
CA LEU A 287 2.80 17.61 -6.64
C LEU A 287 1.81 16.81 -5.78
N THR A 288 1.97 16.80 -4.47
CA THR A 288 1.23 15.94 -3.54
C THR A 288 -0.21 16.36 -3.29
N GLY A 289 -0.84 17.12 -4.18
CA GLY A 289 -2.28 17.24 -4.10
C GLY A 289 -2.86 18.54 -4.64
N ALA A 290 -4.07 18.43 -5.20
CA ALA A 290 -4.97 19.56 -5.41
C ALA A 290 -5.22 20.30 -4.08
N ALA A 291 -5.47 21.61 -4.14
CA ALA A 291 -5.86 22.39 -2.97
C ALA A 291 -6.93 21.69 -2.15
N PRO A 292 -6.89 21.77 -0.80
CA PRO A 292 -7.86 21.09 0.03
C PRO A 292 -9.27 21.48 -0.42
N ARG A 293 -10.09 20.47 -0.75
CA ARG A 293 -11.53 20.72 -0.81
C ARG A 293 -11.94 20.98 0.63
N ILE A 294 -12.41 22.18 0.91
CA ILE A 294 -13.10 22.48 2.16
C ILE A 294 -14.38 21.63 2.14
N SER A 295 -14.30 20.41 2.67
CA SER A 295 -15.48 19.59 2.85
C SER A 295 -16.05 19.92 4.23
N ASN A 296 -17.10 20.73 4.25
CA ASN A 296 -18.04 20.78 5.37
C ASN A 296 -18.90 19.51 5.42
N GLU A 297 -18.31 18.33 5.31
CA GLU A 297 -19.02 17.07 5.48
C GLU A 297 -18.43 16.38 6.71
N HIS A 298 -19.12 16.59 7.84
CA HIS A 298 -19.05 15.67 8.96
C HIS A 298 -19.39 14.28 8.44
N HIS A 299 -18.40 13.40 8.36
CA HIS A 299 -18.65 11.99 8.14
C HIS A 299 -19.47 11.47 9.32
N LYS A 300 -20.76 11.34 9.11
CA LYS A 300 -21.56 10.41 9.88
C LYS A 300 -21.04 9.03 9.50
N SER A 301 -20.48 8.34 10.50
CA SER A 301 -20.21 6.92 10.46
C SER A 301 -21.51 6.20 10.08
N GLU A 302 -21.66 5.81 8.83
CA GLU A 302 -22.66 4.83 8.44
C GLU A 302 -21.99 3.46 8.40
N LEU A 303 -22.19 2.78 9.54
CA LEU A 303 -22.20 1.33 9.60
C LEU A 303 -23.28 0.82 8.62
N ILE A 304 -22.90 0.21 7.53
CA ILE A 304 -23.59 -0.94 6.91
C ILE A 304 -22.53 -1.90 6.35
#